data_6c0536ad7d44d4ebef19aceb1bd85c39
#
_entry.id   6c0536ad7d44d4ebef19aceb1bd85c39
#
_cell.length_a   1.000
_cell.length_b   1.000
_cell.length_c   1.000
_cell.angle_alpha   90.00
_cell.angle_beta   90.00
_cell.angle_gamma   90.00
#
_symmetry.space_group_name_H-M   'P 1'
#
loop_
_entity.id
_entity.type
_entity.pdbx_description
1 polymer ?
#
loop_
_entity_poly.entity_id
_entity_poly.type
_entity_poly.pdbx_seq_one_letter_code
_entity_poly.pdbx_strand_id
1 'polypeptide(L)'
;MDENLPADEPGGKKEKVNDVRGKAAALILSLISLLGVTGCWDMTEINQLAIGNLAGGDIDPETGNQIVYYQFVNPSALASQKGVGIKSPVYTYRVEAKTLAELALGATDVLPRDLFPDHFQVYLMTERMARRGLHSYLNFLERQTNRRTDLDLVITDSSIADVMNTYTLFERIPGRSLRALFELQYKVSGRVNPKSRIKDVVEHMESSVLTVLPVISLRGAGQASTTGRYEHIDANKGSLVLSGGAVIKKDRMIGKLSLDQIPLYNVMKNEAKVYYDRIRVNGKNVDVGASKLKVRRKLAMEGGRPVLHLNVYAELKLLNTDQNEALSMDSLDQIKQAFNVQVADKAIDFFEWSRSKGWDLLSIEDQMGKKRGKEWREALNEQEAWKRAKLEPEIRCKVTDMGAIIDPYKGDNP
;
A
#
# COMPACT_ATOMS: atom_id res chain seq x y z
N MET A 1 -55.51 -2.26 93.77
CA MET A 1 -54.15 -2.87 93.84
C MET A 1 -53.92 -3.53 92.52
N ASP A 2 -53.39 -2.79 91.55
CA ASP A 2 -52.98 -3.35 90.33
C ASP A 2 -51.72 -2.61 89.90
N GLU A 3 -50.62 -3.33 89.81
CA GLU A 3 -49.34 -2.91 89.32
C GLU A 3 -49.29 -3.07 87.82
N ASN A 4 -49.15 -1.98 87.15
CA ASN A 4 -48.82 -1.97 85.66
C ASN A 4 -47.28 -1.85 85.55
N LEU A 5 -46.68 -2.91 85.01
CA LEU A 5 -45.31 -2.93 84.52
C LEU A 5 -45.32 -2.54 83.02
N PRO A 6 -44.45 -1.65 82.50
CA PRO A 6 -44.30 -1.36 81.13
C PRO A 6 -43.44 -2.41 80.42
N ALA A 7 -43.95 -2.86 79.27
CA ALA A 7 -43.24 -3.77 78.35
C ALA A 7 -42.07 -3.07 77.67
N ASP A 8 -40.90 -3.67 77.72
CA ASP A 8 -39.64 -3.26 77.10
C ASP A 8 -39.67 -3.62 75.59
N GLU A 9 -39.65 -2.64 74.66
CA GLU A 9 -39.64 -2.83 73.21
C GLU A 9 -38.18 -3.05 72.72
N PRO A 10 -37.88 -4.19 72.05
CA PRO A 10 -36.55 -4.47 71.54
C PRO A 10 -36.32 -3.98 70.06
N GLY A 11 -37.00 -2.90 69.66
CA GLY A 11 -36.96 -2.43 68.22
C GLY A 11 -35.81 -1.49 67.85
N GLY A 12 -35.27 -0.72 68.82
CA GLY A 12 -34.38 0.42 68.49
C GLY A 12 -32.93 0.10 68.13
N LYS A 13 -32.44 -1.12 68.40
CA LYS A 13 -31.03 -1.48 68.09
C LYS A 13 -30.80 -1.97 66.65
N LYS A 14 -31.79 -2.64 66.04
CA LYS A 14 -31.67 -3.14 64.67
C LYS A 14 -31.76 -2.03 63.67
N GLU A 15 -32.55 -1.01 63.89
CA GLU A 15 -32.72 0.13 62.95
C GLU A 15 -31.46 1.01 62.90
N LYS A 16 -30.78 1.28 63.99
CA LYS A 16 -29.50 2.02 64.06
C LYS A 16 -28.36 1.27 63.36
N VAL A 17 -28.30 -0.06 63.42
CA VAL A 17 -27.28 -0.89 62.77
C VAL A 17 -27.46 -0.93 61.26
N ASN A 18 -28.71 -0.93 60.80
CA ASN A 18 -29.01 -0.89 59.37
C ASN A 18 -28.69 0.49 58.74
N ASP A 19 -28.94 1.58 59.45
CA ASP A 19 -28.61 2.94 59.05
C ASP A 19 -27.07 3.17 58.94
N VAL A 20 -26.30 2.64 59.87
CA VAL A 20 -24.82 2.70 59.86
C VAL A 20 -24.26 1.86 58.69
N ARG A 21 -24.81 0.67 58.43
CA ARG A 21 -24.41 -0.17 57.26
C ARG A 21 -24.75 0.48 55.93
N GLY A 22 -25.91 1.13 55.81
CA GLY A 22 -26.29 1.89 54.65
C GLY A 22 -25.37 3.07 54.35
N LYS A 23 -25.00 3.82 55.41
CA LYS A 23 -24.05 4.94 55.29
C LYS A 23 -22.63 4.48 54.94
N ALA A 24 -22.17 3.37 55.49
CA ALA A 24 -20.88 2.76 55.17
C ALA A 24 -20.84 2.26 53.70
N ALA A 25 -21.91 1.61 53.23
CA ALA A 25 -22.02 1.17 51.85
C ALA A 25 -22.03 2.34 50.86
N ALA A 26 -22.76 3.41 51.17
CA ALA A 26 -22.80 4.64 50.37
C ALA A 26 -21.43 5.33 50.31
N LEU A 27 -20.68 5.34 51.41
CA LEU A 27 -19.34 5.90 51.48
C LEU A 27 -18.33 5.08 50.69
N ILE A 28 -18.42 3.76 50.76
CA ILE A 28 -17.59 2.85 49.95
C ILE A 28 -17.91 3.00 48.44
N LEU A 29 -19.17 3.10 48.07
CA LEU A 29 -19.60 3.31 46.69
C LEU A 29 -19.13 4.66 46.14
N SER A 30 -19.20 5.71 46.98
CA SER A 30 -18.68 7.04 46.65
C SER A 30 -17.15 7.03 46.47
N LEU A 31 -16.41 6.30 47.32
CA LEU A 31 -14.97 6.16 47.24
C LEU A 31 -14.55 5.38 45.96
N ILE A 32 -15.27 4.32 45.61
CA ILE A 32 -15.07 3.55 44.39
C ILE A 32 -15.36 4.41 43.16
N SER A 33 -16.43 5.22 43.21
CA SER A 33 -16.75 6.16 42.10
C SER A 33 -15.70 7.24 41.94
N LEU A 34 -15.10 7.77 43.02
CA LEU A 34 -13.99 8.72 42.95
C LEU A 34 -12.72 8.11 42.32
N LEU A 35 -12.43 6.82 42.57
CA LEU A 35 -11.31 6.11 41.97
C LEU A 35 -11.52 5.84 40.49
N GLY A 36 -12.79 5.76 40.04
CA GLY A 36 -13.14 5.59 38.62
C GLY A 36 -13.01 6.86 37.76
N VAL A 37 -12.89 8.05 38.34
CA VAL A 37 -12.84 9.34 37.63
C VAL A 37 -11.42 9.72 37.21
N THR A 38 -10.39 8.99 37.62
CA THR A 38 -8.98 9.28 37.29
C THR A 38 -8.54 8.73 35.93
N GLY A 39 -9.48 8.38 35.04
CA GLY A 39 -9.21 7.69 33.76
C GLY A 39 -8.58 8.50 32.61
N CYS A 40 -8.27 9.79 32.79
CA CYS A 40 -7.76 10.64 31.70
C CYS A 40 -6.30 11.10 31.90
N TRP A 41 -5.44 10.29 32.50
CA TRP A 41 -4.05 10.68 32.83
C TRP A 41 -3.16 10.83 31.55
N ASP A 42 -3.52 10.21 30.44
CA ASP A 42 -2.71 10.19 29.20
C ASP A 42 -3.34 11.00 28.06
N MET A 43 -4.06 12.07 28.37
CA MET A 43 -4.70 12.92 27.36
C MET A 43 -3.74 14.00 26.89
N THR A 44 -3.19 13.83 25.67
CA THR A 44 -2.42 14.88 25.00
C THR A 44 -3.36 15.78 24.20
N GLU A 45 -3.27 17.07 24.38
CA GLU A 45 -4.08 18.03 23.63
C GLU A 45 -3.64 18.06 22.15
N ILE A 46 -4.60 18.11 21.23
CA ILE A 46 -4.34 18.09 19.78
C ILE A 46 -3.45 19.27 19.30
N ASN A 47 -3.45 20.38 20.03
CA ASN A 47 -2.60 21.55 19.77
C ASN A 47 -1.12 21.30 20.15
N GLN A 48 -0.83 20.30 20.96
CA GLN A 48 0.52 19.87 21.32
C GLN A 48 1.09 18.85 20.34
N LEU A 49 0.27 18.33 19.42
CA LEU A 49 0.67 17.30 18.48
C LEU A 49 1.10 17.87 17.13
N ALA A 50 2.19 17.38 16.59
CA ALA A 50 2.58 17.51 15.20
C ALA A 50 2.03 16.34 14.41
N ILE A 51 0.90 16.55 13.71
CA ILE A 51 0.19 15.48 12.98
C ILE A 51 0.97 15.14 11.71
N GLY A 52 1.61 13.98 11.71
CA GLY A 52 2.39 13.48 10.57
C GLY A 52 1.49 13.10 9.39
N ASN A 53 1.93 13.42 8.18
CA ASN A 53 1.23 13.08 6.93
C ASN A 53 2.07 12.19 6.01
N LEU A 54 3.34 12.55 5.81
CA LEU A 54 4.35 11.77 5.09
C LEU A 54 5.61 11.64 5.93
N ALA A 55 6.24 10.50 5.84
CA ALA A 55 7.62 10.34 6.28
C ALA A 55 8.46 9.81 5.13
N GLY A 56 9.74 10.14 5.13
CA GLY A 56 10.65 9.64 4.10
C GLY A 56 12.06 9.44 4.64
N GLY A 57 12.70 8.36 4.20
CA GLY A 57 14.06 7.99 4.55
C GLY A 57 15.01 8.10 3.37
N ASP A 58 16.18 8.65 3.63
CA ASP A 58 17.29 8.71 2.70
C ASP A 58 18.61 8.45 3.43
N ILE A 59 19.66 8.34 2.68
CA ILE A 59 21.01 8.24 3.20
C ILE A 59 21.91 9.21 2.46
N ASP A 60 22.69 9.96 3.21
CA ASP A 60 23.66 10.86 2.63
C ASP A 60 24.76 10.05 1.90
N PRO A 61 25.01 10.34 0.61
CA PRO A 61 25.97 9.55 -0.18
C PRO A 61 27.43 9.75 0.25
N GLU A 62 27.76 10.89 0.86
CA GLU A 62 29.12 11.24 1.23
C GLU A 62 29.46 10.80 2.66
N THR A 63 28.57 11.11 3.60
CA THR A 63 28.79 10.84 5.03
C THR A 63 28.24 9.49 5.47
N GLY A 64 27.26 8.94 4.73
CA GLY A 64 26.52 7.74 5.14
C GLY A 64 25.52 7.98 6.26
N ASN A 65 25.32 9.23 6.66
CA ASN A 65 24.34 9.60 7.68
C ASN A 65 22.91 9.24 7.23
N GLN A 66 22.08 8.91 8.20
CA GLN A 66 20.67 8.68 8.00
C GLN A 66 19.95 10.04 7.88
N ILE A 67 19.10 10.19 6.89
CA ILE A 67 18.27 11.37 6.69
C ILE A 67 16.82 10.95 6.77
N VAL A 68 16.04 11.67 7.58
CA VAL A 68 14.59 11.50 7.62
C VAL A 68 13.91 12.82 7.34
N TYR A 69 12.89 12.74 6.52
CA TYR A 69 11.99 13.83 6.23
C TYR A 69 10.65 13.55 6.91
N TYR A 70 10.13 14.54 7.61
CA TYR A 70 8.79 14.52 8.19
C TYR A 70 7.96 15.64 7.58
N GLN A 71 6.78 15.31 7.12
CA GLN A 71 5.80 16.30 6.68
C GLN A 71 4.61 16.29 7.62
N PHE A 72 4.28 17.48 8.12
CA PHE A 72 3.20 17.69 9.07
C PHE A 72 2.10 18.55 8.46
N VAL A 73 0.87 18.27 8.88
CA VAL A 73 -0.31 19.06 8.51
C VAL A 73 -0.27 20.39 9.24
N ASN A 74 -0.60 21.46 8.53
CA ASN A 74 -0.82 22.79 9.09
C ASN A 74 -2.32 23.02 9.33
N PRO A 75 -2.83 22.86 10.58
CA PRO A 75 -4.25 22.98 10.85
C PRO A 75 -4.80 24.36 10.55
N SER A 76 -3.98 25.40 10.76
CA SER A 76 -4.39 26.80 10.51
C SER A 76 -4.67 27.07 9.03
N ALA A 77 -3.94 26.41 8.12
CA ALA A 77 -4.16 26.55 6.68
C ALA A 77 -5.40 25.79 6.20
N LEU A 78 -5.78 24.71 6.89
CA LEU A 78 -6.96 23.93 6.57
C LEU A 78 -8.26 24.56 7.11
N ALA A 79 -8.18 25.24 8.25
CA ALA A 79 -9.33 25.88 8.90
C ALA A 79 -9.73 27.20 8.23
N SER A 80 -8.82 27.87 7.54
CA SER A 80 -9.08 29.19 6.93
C SER A 80 -9.82 29.06 5.61
N GLN A 81 -11.14 29.10 5.67
CA GLN A 81 -12.02 29.22 4.48
C GLN A 81 -12.19 30.65 3.98
N LYS A 82 -11.71 31.69 4.70
CA LYS A 82 -11.92 33.08 4.36
C LYS A 82 -10.62 33.89 4.39
N GLY A 83 -10.13 34.24 3.23
CA GLY A 83 -9.60 35.57 2.88
C GLY A 83 -8.29 36.05 3.50
N VAL A 84 -7.59 35.35 4.37
CA VAL A 84 -6.33 35.81 4.94
C VAL A 84 -5.20 34.89 4.49
N GLY A 85 -4.44 35.34 3.50
CA GLY A 85 -3.19 34.75 2.99
C GLY A 85 -3.17 33.25 2.89
N ILE A 86 -3.07 32.69 1.69
CA ILE A 86 -2.98 31.26 1.45
C ILE A 86 -1.71 30.73 2.14
N LYS A 87 -1.88 30.01 3.24
CA LYS A 87 -0.78 29.36 3.96
C LYS A 87 -0.53 27.95 3.39
N SER A 88 0.72 27.50 3.45
CA SER A 88 1.04 26.11 3.09
C SER A 88 0.24 25.13 3.94
N PRO A 89 -0.42 24.13 3.34
CA PRO A 89 -1.19 23.13 4.08
C PRO A 89 -0.32 22.16 4.86
N VAL A 90 0.97 22.11 4.57
CA VAL A 90 1.93 21.20 5.18
C VAL A 90 3.27 21.90 5.42
N TYR A 91 4.03 21.38 6.38
CA TYR A 91 5.41 21.75 6.65
C TYR A 91 6.29 20.52 6.52
N THR A 92 7.44 20.65 5.85
CA THR A 92 8.41 19.55 5.71
C THR A 92 9.67 19.90 6.49
N TYR A 93 10.09 18.97 7.35
CA TYR A 93 11.32 19.07 8.12
C TYR A 93 12.29 17.98 7.70
N ARG A 94 13.58 18.29 7.66
CA ARG A 94 14.68 17.36 7.41
C ARG A 94 15.52 17.24 8.68
N VAL A 95 15.74 16.01 9.10
CA VAL A 95 16.63 15.69 10.22
C VAL A 95 17.69 14.74 9.70
N GLU A 96 18.94 14.97 10.08
CA GLU A 96 20.07 14.12 9.72
C GLU A 96 20.85 13.74 10.97
N ALA A 97 21.23 12.47 11.07
CA ALA A 97 22.02 11.96 12.18
C ALA A 97 22.80 10.71 11.77
N LYS A 98 23.79 10.31 12.56
CA LYS A 98 24.59 9.10 12.33
C LYS A 98 23.77 7.83 12.54
N THR A 99 22.83 7.87 13.47
CA THR A 99 22.01 6.71 13.84
C THR A 99 20.52 7.04 13.81
N LEU A 100 19.68 6.00 13.65
CA LEU A 100 18.22 6.16 13.67
C LEU A 100 17.70 6.59 15.05
N ALA A 101 18.40 6.24 16.14
CA ALA A 101 18.05 6.68 17.49
C ALA A 101 18.27 8.19 17.66
N GLU A 102 19.38 8.71 17.16
CA GLU A 102 19.68 10.15 17.16
C GLU A 102 18.68 10.95 16.31
N LEU A 103 18.15 10.36 15.22
CA LEU A 103 17.11 10.99 14.40
C LEU A 103 15.82 11.27 15.21
N ALA A 104 15.45 10.35 16.09
CA ALA A 104 14.27 10.53 16.93
C ALA A 104 14.47 11.68 17.94
N LEU A 105 15.67 11.81 18.50
CA LEU A 105 16.04 12.94 19.37
C LEU A 105 16.14 14.25 18.59
N GLY A 106 16.84 14.23 17.43
CA GLY A 106 17.00 15.41 16.59
C GLY A 106 15.67 15.98 16.04
N ALA A 107 14.62 15.17 15.98
CA ALA A 107 13.29 15.68 15.67
C ALA A 107 12.77 16.66 16.75
N THR A 108 13.11 16.44 18.02
CA THR A 108 12.71 17.32 19.14
C THR A 108 13.41 18.68 19.11
N ASP A 109 14.58 18.78 18.48
CA ASP A 109 15.33 20.03 18.37
C ASP A 109 14.65 21.01 17.40
N VAL A 110 13.89 20.51 16.44
CA VAL A 110 13.23 21.32 15.39
C VAL A 110 11.72 21.36 15.49
N LEU A 111 11.10 20.43 16.22
CA LEU A 111 9.65 20.36 16.37
C LEU A 111 9.23 20.87 17.74
N PRO A 112 8.47 21.99 17.84
CA PRO A 112 7.95 22.50 19.10
C PRO A 112 6.69 21.74 19.58
N ARG A 113 6.44 20.54 19.05
CA ARG A 113 5.28 19.70 19.34
C ARG A 113 5.66 18.23 19.30
N ASP A 114 4.92 17.41 20.01
CA ASP A 114 5.13 15.98 20.01
C ASP A 114 4.77 15.35 18.65
N LEU A 115 5.68 14.54 18.11
CA LEU A 115 5.47 13.82 16.86
C LEU A 115 4.34 12.80 17.02
N PHE A 116 3.26 12.98 16.25
CA PHE A 116 2.15 12.05 16.16
C PHE A 116 2.17 11.30 14.83
N PRO A 117 2.77 10.09 14.79
CA PRO A 117 3.03 9.36 13.55
C PRO A 117 1.85 8.54 13.04
N ASP A 118 0.79 8.34 13.82
CA ASP A 118 -0.34 7.46 13.49
C ASP A 118 -1.13 7.89 12.25
N HIS A 119 -0.96 9.14 11.83
CA HIS A 119 -1.59 9.70 10.64
C HIS A 119 -0.71 9.73 9.41
N PHE A 120 0.50 9.21 9.44
CA PHE A 120 1.27 9.01 8.22
C PHE A 120 0.45 8.19 7.21
N GLN A 121 0.46 8.62 5.96
CA GLN A 121 -0.28 7.96 4.87
C GLN A 121 0.62 7.01 4.08
N VAL A 122 1.86 7.41 3.87
CA VAL A 122 2.86 6.71 3.05
C VAL A 122 4.24 6.92 3.66
N TYR A 123 5.09 5.91 3.55
CA TYR A 123 6.53 6.02 3.78
C TYR A 123 7.28 6.03 2.46
N LEU A 124 8.08 7.08 2.24
CA LEU A 124 8.93 7.22 1.07
C LEU A 124 10.35 6.77 1.39
N MET A 125 10.97 6.01 0.50
CA MET A 125 12.40 5.67 0.58
C MET A 125 13.05 6.02 -0.74
N THR A 126 14.24 6.62 -0.70
CA THR A 126 15.00 6.81 -1.93
C THR A 126 15.48 5.48 -2.49
N GLU A 127 15.62 5.40 -3.81
CA GLU A 127 16.22 4.23 -4.47
C GLU A 127 17.61 3.93 -3.92
N ARG A 128 18.40 4.97 -3.63
CA ARG A 128 19.73 4.87 -3.03
C ARG A 128 19.69 4.12 -1.70
N MET A 129 18.78 4.51 -0.82
CA MET A 129 18.58 3.86 0.47
C MET A 129 18.08 2.43 0.30
N ALA A 130 17.10 2.20 -0.59
CA ALA A 130 16.58 0.87 -0.85
C ALA A 130 17.63 -0.10 -1.41
N ARG A 131 18.56 0.37 -2.23
CA ARG A 131 19.69 -0.44 -2.72
C ARG A 131 20.72 -0.75 -1.64
N ARG A 132 20.93 0.16 -0.70
CA ARG A 132 21.86 -0.06 0.41
C ARG A 132 21.31 -1.05 1.44
N GLY A 133 20.01 -1.00 1.72
CA GLY A 133 19.30 -1.89 2.62
C GLY A 133 18.30 -1.16 3.52
N LEU A 134 17.14 -1.77 3.68
CA LEU A 134 16.00 -1.23 4.45
C LEU A 134 15.92 -1.81 5.87
N HIS A 135 16.70 -2.87 6.17
CA HIS A 135 16.59 -3.65 7.40
C HIS A 135 16.61 -2.78 8.67
N SER A 136 17.63 -1.95 8.82
CA SER A 136 17.79 -1.11 10.02
C SER A 136 16.64 -0.15 10.21
N TYR A 137 16.16 0.43 9.10
CA TYR A 137 15.06 1.38 9.14
C TYR A 137 13.71 0.70 9.44
N LEU A 138 13.44 -0.44 8.83
CA LEU A 138 12.22 -1.21 9.09
C LEU A 138 12.18 -1.73 10.51
N ASN A 139 13.29 -2.26 11.03
CA ASN A 139 13.41 -2.63 12.45
C ASN A 139 13.16 -1.44 13.39
N PHE A 140 13.68 -0.26 13.05
CA PHE A 140 13.42 0.93 13.84
C PHE A 140 11.92 1.27 13.85
N LEU A 141 11.24 1.18 12.70
CA LEU A 141 9.80 1.44 12.60
C LEU A 141 8.98 0.44 13.41
N GLU A 142 9.33 -0.85 13.37
CA GLU A 142 8.60 -1.91 14.09
C GLU A 142 8.75 -1.83 15.61
N ARG A 143 9.89 -1.35 16.09
CA ARG A 143 10.14 -1.17 17.53
C ARG A 143 9.36 0.00 18.15
N GLN A 144 8.80 0.88 17.32
CA GLN A 144 8.01 2.01 17.81
C GLN A 144 6.57 1.56 18.05
N THR A 145 6.15 1.50 19.29
CA THR A 145 4.80 1.02 19.71
C THR A 145 3.64 1.82 19.12
N ASN A 146 3.89 3.09 18.77
CA ASN A 146 2.87 4.04 18.28
C ASN A 146 2.95 4.24 16.77
N ARG A 147 3.40 3.24 15.99
CA ARG A 147 3.47 3.35 14.53
C ARG A 147 2.69 2.27 13.83
N ARG A 148 1.90 2.69 12.86
CA ARG A 148 1.18 1.76 11.99
C ARG A 148 2.13 1.14 10.97
N THR A 149 2.04 -0.17 10.80
CA THR A 149 2.82 -0.92 9.79
C THR A 149 2.00 -1.28 8.55
N ASP A 150 0.72 -0.89 8.52
CA ASP A 150 -0.19 -1.08 7.40
C ASP A 150 -0.13 0.05 6.36
N LEU A 151 0.92 0.89 6.43
CA LEU A 151 1.19 1.97 5.49
C LEU A 151 1.97 1.48 4.28
N ASP A 152 1.68 2.06 3.12
CA ASP A 152 2.43 1.77 1.90
C ASP A 152 3.88 2.25 2.01
N LEU A 153 4.81 1.36 1.68
CA LEU A 153 6.21 1.67 1.48
C LEU A 153 6.44 1.92 -0.01
N VAL A 154 6.96 3.08 -0.33
CA VAL A 154 7.09 3.58 -1.70
C VAL A 154 8.52 3.98 -1.96
N ILE A 155 9.04 3.59 -3.10
CA ILE A 155 10.38 4.00 -3.54
C ILE A 155 10.26 5.25 -4.41
N THR A 156 11.22 6.15 -4.30
CA THR A 156 11.35 7.29 -5.20
C THR A 156 12.76 7.40 -5.76
N ASP A 157 12.85 7.70 -7.05
CA ASP A 157 14.09 8.05 -7.74
C ASP A 157 14.35 9.57 -7.75
N SER A 158 13.40 10.33 -7.21
CA SER A 158 13.48 11.78 -7.06
C SER A 158 13.86 12.18 -5.63
N SER A 159 14.29 13.42 -5.43
CA SER A 159 14.54 13.95 -4.09
C SER A 159 13.27 13.88 -3.23
N ILE A 160 13.40 13.35 -2.00
CA ILE A 160 12.25 13.30 -1.07
C ILE A 160 11.74 14.70 -0.77
N ALA A 161 12.63 15.68 -0.62
CA ALA A 161 12.23 17.05 -0.40
C ALA A 161 11.36 17.59 -1.54
N ASP A 162 11.73 17.31 -2.79
CA ASP A 162 10.98 17.74 -3.96
C ASP A 162 9.63 17.03 -4.06
N VAL A 163 9.60 15.72 -3.78
CA VAL A 163 8.36 14.94 -3.73
C VAL A 163 7.40 15.49 -2.67
N MET A 164 7.91 15.73 -1.45
CA MET A 164 7.09 16.23 -0.35
C MET A 164 6.62 17.67 -0.55
N ASN A 165 7.42 18.48 -1.22
CA ASN A 165 7.09 19.86 -1.51
C ASN A 165 6.31 20.04 -2.82
N THR A 166 6.05 18.94 -3.55
CA THR A 166 5.26 18.99 -4.78
C THR A 166 3.79 19.20 -4.46
N TYR A 167 3.22 20.11 -5.22
CA TYR A 167 1.82 20.45 -5.12
C TYR A 167 0.96 19.34 -5.76
N THR A 168 -0.08 18.92 -5.05
CA THR A 168 -1.02 17.92 -5.56
C THR A 168 -2.38 18.56 -5.83
N LEU A 169 -2.96 18.31 -7.02
CA LEU A 169 -4.09 19.09 -7.54
C LEU A 169 -5.39 18.92 -6.75
N PHE A 170 -5.83 17.71 -6.51
CA PHE A 170 -7.14 17.44 -5.89
C PHE A 170 -7.06 17.38 -4.36
N GLU A 171 -5.91 16.97 -3.85
CA GLU A 171 -5.66 16.84 -2.42
C GLU A 171 -4.54 17.81 -2.02
N ARG A 172 -4.86 18.79 -1.18
CA ARG A 172 -3.87 19.75 -0.69
C ARG A 172 -2.75 19.16 0.14
N ILE A 173 -2.94 17.92 0.60
CA ILE A 173 -2.03 17.19 1.48
C ILE A 173 -1.36 16.09 0.65
N PRO A 174 -0.06 16.18 0.32
CA PRO A 174 0.63 15.25 -0.58
C PRO A 174 0.51 13.78 -0.21
N GLY A 175 0.59 13.43 1.07
CA GLY A 175 0.45 12.03 1.49
C GLY A 175 -0.93 11.44 1.23
N ARG A 176 -1.99 12.23 1.38
CA ARG A 176 -3.35 11.80 1.01
C ARG A 176 -3.47 11.61 -0.50
N SER A 177 -2.87 12.52 -1.26
CA SER A 177 -2.86 12.41 -2.73
C SER A 177 -2.16 11.15 -3.20
N LEU A 178 -0.98 10.83 -2.65
CA LEU A 178 -0.25 9.60 -2.97
C LEU A 178 -1.04 8.36 -2.62
N ARG A 179 -1.62 8.30 -1.42
CA ARG A 179 -2.47 7.17 -1.01
C ARG A 179 -3.67 6.99 -1.95
N ALA A 180 -4.37 8.08 -2.27
CA ALA A 180 -5.50 8.05 -3.21
C ALA A 180 -5.06 7.58 -4.61
N LEU A 181 -3.88 8.01 -5.08
CA LEU A 181 -3.29 7.55 -6.33
C LEU A 181 -3.06 6.03 -6.32
N PHE A 182 -2.45 5.49 -5.26
CA PHE A 182 -2.19 4.05 -5.17
C PHE A 182 -3.47 3.22 -5.10
N GLU A 183 -4.44 3.65 -4.29
CA GLU A 183 -5.75 2.99 -4.23
C GLU A 183 -6.47 3.01 -5.59
N LEU A 184 -6.41 4.13 -6.31
CA LEU A 184 -6.99 4.25 -7.64
C LEU A 184 -6.27 3.34 -8.64
N GLN A 185 -4.93 3.38 -8.68
CA GLN A 185 -4.12 2.55 -9.57
C GLN A 185 -4.32 1.06 -9.33
N TYR A 186 -4.47 0.64 -8.07
CA TYR A 186 -4.83 -0.75 -7.75
C TYR A 186 -6.21 -1.14 -8.30
N LYS A 187 -7.22 -0.25 -8.15
CA LYS A 187 -8.60 -0.54 -8.55
C LYS A 187 -8.83 -0.47 -10.05
N VAL A 188 -8.15 0.45 -10.73
CA VAL A 188 -8.49 0.86 -12.11
C VAL A 188 -7.47 0.38 -13.13
N SER A 189 -6.19 0.26 -12.80
CA SER A 189 -5.15 -0.09 -13.78
C SER A 189 -4.35 -1.35 -13.45
N GLY A 190 -4.46 -1.86 -12.23
CA GLY A 190 -3.66 -2.99 -11.76
C GLY A 190 -2.16 -2.69 -11.64
N ARG A 191 -1.74 -1.40 -11.68
CA ARG A 191 -0.33 -0.98 -11.66
C ARG A 191 0.28 -0.86 -10.28
N VAL A 192 -0.48 -1.07 -9.23
CA VAL A 192 0.00 -1.10 -7.84
C VAL A 192 -0.33 -2.44 -7.23
N ASN A 193 0.65 -3.02 -6.54
CA ASN A 193 0.45 -4.25 -5.78
C ASN A 193 -0.14 -3.88 -4.41
N PRO A 194 -1.22 -4.54 -3.95
CA PRO A 194 -1.81 -4.28 -2.63
C PRO A 194 -0.92 -4.75 -1.47
N LYS A 195 0.12 -5.55 -1.74
CA LYS A 195 1.10 -6.04 -0.77
C LYS A 195 2.38 -5.20 -0.80
N SER A 196 2.23 -3.89 -0.80
CA SER A 196 3.31 -2.91 -0.76
C SER A 196 3.49 -2.26 0.61
N ARG A 197 2.86 -2.80 1.65
CA ARG A 197 2.90 -2.24 3.00
C ARG A 197 4.16 -2.64 3.74
N ILE A 198 4.55 -1.83 4.71
CA ILE A 198 5.71 -2.11 5.57
C ILE A 198 5.67 -3.53 6.13
N LYS A 199 4.52 -3.95 6.70
CA LYS A 199 4.34 -5.30 7.23
C LYS A 199 4.57 -6.42 6.21
N ASP A 200 4.12 -6.22 4.96
CA ASP A 200 4.28 -7.20 3.89
C ASP A 200 5.77 -7.35 3.51
N VAL A 201 6.53 -6.24 3.51
CA VAL A 201 7.97 -6.25 3.25
C VAL A 201 8.71 -6.97 4.36
N VAL A 202 8.39 -6.66 5.62
CA VAL A 202 9.02 -7.28 6.79
C VAL A 202 8.76 -8.79 6.81
N GLU A 203 7.52 -9.23 6.56
CA GLU A 203 7.17 -10.65 6.45
C GLU A 203 8.02 -11.37 5.38
N HIS A 204 8.33 -10.70 4.27
CA HIS A 204 9.09 -11.28 3.19
C HIS A 204 10.62 -11.20 3.38
N MET A 205 11.12 -10.38 4.32
CA MET A 205 12.56 -10.20 4.52
C MET A 205 13.28 -11.49 4.94
N GLU A 206 12.61 -12.36 5.68
CA GLU A 206 13.15 -13.63 6.15
C GLU A 206 12.89 -14.81 5.19
N SER A 207 12.20 -14.55 4.08
CA SER A 207 11.83 -15.54 3.08
C SER A 207 12.58 -15.36 1.76
N SER A 208 12.38 -16.29 0.81
CA SER A 208 12.85 -16.14 -0.58
C SER A 208 11.92 -15.29 -1.45
N VAL A 209 10.79 -14.83 -0.90
CA VAL A 209 9.77 -14.07 -1.63
C VAL A 209 10.29 -12.68 -2.01
N LEU A 210 10.16 -12.35 -3.30
CA LEU A 210 10.42 -11.00 -3.77
C LEU A 210 9.17 -10.13 -3.60
N THR A 211 9.38 -8.90 -3.13
CA THR A 211 8.32 -7.89 -3.01
C THR A 211 8.49 -6.84 -4.10
N VAL A 212 7.40 -6.40 -4.70
CA VAL A 212 7.42 -5.30 -5.67
C VAL A 212 6.72 -4.10 -5.06
N LEU A 213 7.50 -3.05 -4.79
CA LEU A 213 7.02 -1.79 -4.22
C LEU A 213 6.77 -0.77 -5.32
N PRO A 214 5.74 0.09 -5.21
CA PRO A 214 5.52 1.15 -6.18
C PRO A 214 6.69 2.14 -6.20
N VAL A 215 7.06 2.59 -7.41
CA VAL A 215 8.04 3.66 -7.61
C VAL A 215 7.30 4.89 -8.08
N ILE A 216 7.53 6.01 -7.39
CA ILE A 216 7.06 7.33 -7.82
C ILE A 216 8.23 8.19 -8.27
N SER A 217 7.97 8.99 -9.28
CA SER A 217 8.92 9.98 -9.80
C SER A 217 8.25 11.35 -9.88
N LEU A 218 9.05 12.37 -9.70
CA LEU A 218 8.64 13.73 -10.00
C LEU A 218 8.85 14.00 -11.49
N ARG A 219 7.76 14.26 -12.22
CA ARG A 219 7.81 14.65 -13.61
C ARG A 219 7.70 16.16 -13.75
N GLY A 220 8.61 16.79 -14.49
CA GLY A 220 8.68 18.21 -14.65
C GLY A 220 9.55 18.93 -13.60
N ALA A 221 9.68 20.25 -13.69
CA ALA A 221 10.44 21.02 -12.72
C ALA A 221 9.66 21.11 -11.40
N GLY A 222 10.13 20.38 -10.41
CA GLY A 222 9.55 20.34 -9.08
C GLY A 222 9.74 21.63 -8.32
N GLN A 223 8.96 22.64 -8.60
CA GLN A 223 8.89 23.82 -7.76
C GLN A 223 7.49 23.99 -7.22
N ALA A 224 7.36 23.55 -6.03
CA ALA A 224 6.13 23.56 -5.27
C ALA A 224 5.89 24.83 -4.47
N SER A 225 6.80 25.72 -4.40
CA SER A 225 6.96 26.59 -3.23
C SER A 225 6.18 27.90 -3.23
N THR A 226 5.27 28.13 -4.18
CA THR A 226 4.47 29.36 -4.14
C THR A 226 2.98 29.06 -3.97
N THR A 227 2.39 29.70 -2.99
CA THR A 227 0.94 29.66 -2.71
C THR A 227 0.09 30.13 -3.89
N GLY A 228 0.63 30.95 -4.79
CA GLY A 228 -0.03 31.39 -6.03
C GLY A 228 -0.26 30.26 -7.06
N ARG A 229 0.31 29.09 -6.85
CA ARG A 229 0.12 27.93 -7.76
C ARG A 229 -1.31 27.41 -7.79
N TYR A 230 -2.11 27.67 -6.77
CA TYR A 230 -3.55 27.36 -6.75
C TYR A 230 -4.36 28.16 -7.77
N GLU A 231 -3.81 29.27 -8.23
CA GLU A 231 -4.46 30.18 -9.17
C GLU A 231 -4.11 29.84 -10.63
N HIS A 232 -3.15 28.95 -10.86
CA HIS A 232 -2.71 28.55 -12.19
C HIS A 232 -3.28 27.18 -12.59
N ILE A 233 -3.87 27.13 -13.78
CA ILE A 233 -4.46 25.89 -14.36
C ILE A 233 -3.38 24.93 -14.88
N ASP A 234 -2.10 25.30 -14.85
CA ASP A 234 -1.03 24.48 -15.41
C ASP A 234 -0.61 23.31 -14.50
N ALA A 235 -1.24 22.18 -14.73
CA ALA A 235 -0.96 20.90 -14.04
C ALA A 235 0.38 20.25 -14.44
N ASN A 236 1.02 20.72 -15.53
CA ASN A 236 2.16 20.02 -16.13
C ASN A 236 3.51 20.37 -15.50
N LYS A 237 3.56 21.42 -14.67
CA LYS A 237 4.78 21.87 -14.00
C LYS A 237 5.01 21.16 -12.67
N GLY A 238 5.34 19.89 -12.73
CA GLY A 238 5.66 19.08 -11.57
C GLY A 238 4.47 18.27 -11.06
N SER A 239 4.39 17.04 -11.45
CA SER A 239 3.41 16.07 -10.97
C SER A 239 4.10 14.83 -10.46
N LEU A 240 3.54 14.25 -9.39
CA LEU A 240 3.94 12.95 -8.90
C LEU A 240 3.28 11.87 -9.77
N VAL A 241 4.10 11.04 -10.36
CA VAL A 241 3.65 9.97 -11.24
C VAL A 241 4.17 8.61 -10.79
N LEU A 242 3.35 7.58 -10.92
CA LEU A 242 3.81 6.21 -10.81
C LEU A 242 4.73 5.92 -12.01
N SER A 243 5.96 5.46 -11.75
CA SER A 243 6.99 5.25 -12.79
C SER A 243 7.43 3.81 -12.95
N GLY A 244 7.06 2.91 -12.03
CA GLY A 244 7.44 1.51 -12.09
C GLY A 244 7.22 0.77 -10.78
N GLY A 245 7.87 -0.39 -10.66
CA GLY A 245 7.91 -1.21 -9.45
C GLY A 245 9.34 -1.56 -9.05
N ALA A 246 9.73 -1.27 -7.81
CA ALA A 246 11.01 -1.65 -7.25
C ALA A 246 10.96 -3.10 -6.77
N VAL A 247 11.85 -3.94 -7.28
CA VAL A 247 11.98 -5.35 -6.87
C VAL A 247 12.89 -5.42 -5.66
N ILE A 248 12.33 -5.85 -4.54
CA ILE A 248 13.03 -6.00 -3.27
C ILE A 248 13.29 -7.49 -3.01
N LYS A 249 14.54 -7.85 -2.74
CA LYS A 249 14.94 -9.16 -2.27
C LYS A 249 15.48 -9.02 -0.85
N LYS A 250 14.82 -9.68 0.09
CA LYS A 250 15.05 -9.46 1.51
C LYS A 250 14.88 -7.97 1.85
N ASP A 251 15.95 -7.29 2.22
CA ASP A 251 15.94 -5.88 2.59
C ASP A 251 16.47 -4.94 1.50
N ARG A 252 16.82 -5.45 0.29
CA ARG A 252 17.51 -4.65 -0.74
C ARG A 252 16.77 -4.60 -2.06
N MET A 253 16.77 -3.45 -2.66
CA MET A 253 16.33 -3.27 -4.03
C MET A 253 17.34 -3.85 -5.00
N ILE A 254 16.91 -4.79 -5.84
CA ILE A 254 17.73 -5.48 -6.83
C ILE A 254 17.46 -5.03 -8.26
N GLY A 255 16.32 -4.41 -8.53
CA GLY A 255 15.96 -3.91 -9.85
C GLY A 255 14.60 -3.25 -9.91
N LYS A 256 14.13 -2.98 -11.13
CA LYS A 256 12.83 -2.34 -11.40
C LYS A 256 12.02 -3.13 -12.44
N LEU A 257 10.70 -3.17 -12.25
CA LEU A 257 9.72 -3.48 -13.28
C LEU A 257 9.26 -2.20 -13.96
N SER A 258 9.02 -2.26 -15.25
CA SER A 258 8.33 -1.17 -15.97
C SER A 258 6.86 -1.10 -15.60
N LEU A 259 6.21 0.04 -15.86
CA LEU A 259 4.77 0.20 -15.63
C LEU A 259 3.92 -0.83 -16.39
N ASP A 260 4.38 -1.28 -17.55
CA ASP A 260 3.64 -2.24 -18.38
C ASP A 260 3.81 -3.69 -17.89
N GLN A 261 4.87 -3.98 -17.13
CA GLN A 261 5.10 -5.31 -16.56
C GLN A 261 4.28 -5.56 -15.29
N ILE A 262 3.97 -4.51 -14.53
CA ILE A 262 3.33 -4.64 -13.21
C ILE A 262 1.92 -5.25 -13.28
N PRO A 263 1.02 -4.84 -14.21
CA PRO A 263 -0.32 -5.42 -14.25
C PRO A 263 -0.31 -6.93 -14.48
N LEU A 264 0.51 -7.41 -15.41
CA LEU A 264 0.64 -8.83 -15.69
C LEU A 264 1.26 -9.59 -14.48
N TYR A 265 2.30 -9.03 -13.88
CA TYR A 265 2.87 -9.56 -12.64
C TYR A 265 1.80 -9.71 -11.55
N ASN A 266 0.98 -8.69 -11.31
CA ASN A 266 -0.09 -8.72 -10.32
C ASN A 266 -1.17 -9.76 -10.66
N VAL A 267 -1.52 -9.94 -11.94
CA VAL A 267 -2.40 -11.04 -12.37
C VAL A 267 -1.78 -12.38 -12.02
N MET A 268 -0.54 -12.63 -12.41
CA MET A 268 0.15 -13.89 -12.17
C MET A 268 0.33 -14.21 -10.67
N LYS A 269 0.37 -13.18 -9.81
CA LYS A 269 0.42 -13.30 -8.34
C LYS A 269 -0.97 -13.48 -7.70
N ASN A 270 -2.06 -13.36 -8.47
CA ASN A 270 -3.45 -13.28 -7.97
C ASN A 270 -3.69 -12.05 -7.08
N GLU A 271 -3.11 -10.93 -7.45
CA GLU A 271 -3.13 -9.67 -6.69
C GLU A 271 -3.77 -8.53 -7.51
N ALA A 272 -4.20 -8.78 -8.75
CA ALA A 272 -4.88 -7.81 -9.61
C ALA A 272 -6.41 -7.91 -9.50
N LYS A 273 -7.07 -6.75 -9.58
CA LYS A 273 -8.53 -6.65 -9.76
C LYS A 273 -8.93 -6.49 -11.22
N VAL A 274 -8.06 -5.83 -11.98
CA VAL A 274 -8.26 -5.51 -13.38
C VAL A 274 -6.95 -5.71 -14.14
N TYR A 275 -7.08 -5.97 -15.44
CA TYR A 275 -5.98 -6.04 -16.37
C TYR A 275 -6.39 -5.45 -17.70
N TYR A 276 -5.61 -4.53 -18.23
CA TYR A 276 -5.87 -3.90 -19.52
C TYR A 276 -4.80 -4.32 -20.50
N ASP A 277 -5.24 -4.63 -21.72
CA ASP A 277 -4.32 -5.02 -22.79
C ASP A 277 -4.81 -4.56 -24.15
N ARG A 278 -3.87 -4.40 -25.06
CA ARG A 278 -4.11 -4.25 -26.50
C ARG A 278 -3.75 -5.56 -27.18
N ILE A 279 -4.75 -6.22 -27.73
CA ILE A 279 -4.59 -7.47 -28.47
C ILE A 279 -4.71 -7.22 -29.97
N ARG A 280 -4.14 -8.13 -30.76
CA ARG A 280 -4.26 -8.14 -32.21
C ARG A 280 -5.21 -9.22 -32.68
N VAL A 281 -6.21 -8.83 -33.48
CA VAL A 281 -7.19 -9.72 -34.10
C VAL A 281 -7.24 -9.41 -35.57
N ASN A 282 -6.86 -10.37 -36.44
CA ASN A 282 -6.81 -10.19 -37.91
C ASN A 282 -6.03 -8.94 -38.36
N GLY A 283 -4.90 -8.66 -37.70
CA GLY A 283 -4.04 -7.51 -38.00
C GLY A 283 -4.53 -6.17 -37.41
N LYS A 284 -5.73 -6.08 -36.85
CA LYS A 284 -6.31 -4.89 -36.21
C LYS A 284 -6.12 -4.93 -34.70
N ASN A 285 -6.03 -3.75 -34.07
CA ASN A 285 -5.93 -3.66 -32.64
C ASN A 285 -7.31 -3.67 -31.97
N VAL A 286 -7.39 -4.32 -30.83
CA VAL A 286 -8.56 -4.31 -29.97
C VAL A 286 -8.09 -4.05 -28.53
N ASP A 287 -8.54 -2.96 -27.93
CA ASP A 287 -8.26 -2.65 -26.53
C ASP A 287 -9.32 -3.33 -25.65
N VAL A 288 -8.86 -4.10 -24.70
CA VAL A 288 -9.72 -4.88 -23.79
C VAL A 288 -9.41 -4.60 -22.34
N GLY A 289 -10.45 -4.57 -21.51
CA GLY A 289 -10.35 -4.53 -20.06
C GLY A 289 -10.83 -5.86 -19.47
N ALA A 290 -9.96 -6.56 -18.76
CA ALA A 290 -10.31 -7.77 -18.02
C ALA A 290 -10.62 -7.42 -16.56
N SER A 291 -11.72 -7.95 -16.06
CA SER A 291 -12.19 -7.78 -14.69
C SER A 291 -12.64 -9.11 -14.10
N LYS A 292 -13.03 -9.12 -12.83
CA LYS A 292 -13.45 -10.32 -12.09
C LYS A 292 -12.45 -11.47 -12.25
N LEU A 293 -11.17 -11.10 -12.23
CA LEU A 293 -10.06 -12.03 -12.37
C LEU A 293 -10.12 -13.13 -11.28
N LYS A 294 -10.06 -14.38 -11.72
CA LYS A 294 -9.93 -15.55 -10.83
C LYS A 294 -8.69 -16.30 -11.23
N VAL A 295 -7.68 -16.28 -10.39
CA VAL A 295 -6.38 -16.89 -10.66
C VAL A 295 -6.16 -18.07 -9.72
N ARG A 296 -5.86 -19.24 -10.29
CA ARG A 296 -5.45 -20.42 -9.55
C ARG A 296 -4.02 -20.79 -9.92
N ARG A 297 -3.20 -20.94 -8.91
CA ARG A 297 -1.78 -21.28 -9.06
C ARG A 297 -1.55 -22.65 -8.40
N LYS A 298 -1.00 -23.58 -9.13
CA LYS A 298 -0.67 -24.92 -8.63
C LYS A 298 0.74 -25.29 -9.06
N LEU A 299 1.62 -25.46 -8.11
CA LEU A 299 2.96 -25.98 -8.35
C LEU A 299 2.93 -27.51 -8.24
N ALA A 300 3.35 -28.20 -9.28
CA ALA A 300 3.46 -29.65 -9.38
C ALA A 300 4.89 -30.07 -9.73
N MET A 301 5.25 -31.32 -9.45
CA MET A 301 6.48 -31.93 -9.94
C MET A 301 6.12 -32.84 -11.08
N GLU A 302 6.64 -32.58 -12.28
CA GLU A 302 6.35 -33.35 -13.48
C GLU A 302 7.65 -33.73 -14.19
N GLY A 303 7.89 -35.03 -14.33
CA GLY A 303 9.14 -35.50 -14.93
C GLY A 303 10.40 -35.05 -14.20
N GLY A 304 10.35 -34.86 -12.87
CA GLY A 304 11.48 -34.35 -12.08
C GLY A 304 11.74 -32.83 -12.20
N ARG A 305 10.79 -32.11 -12.81
CA ARG A 305 10.87 -30.65 -13.01
C ARG A 305 9.68 -29.95 -12.35
N PRO A 306 9.88 -28.84 -11.62
CA PRO A 306 8.78 -28.04 -11.12
C PRO A 306 7.98 -27.43 -12.28
N VAL A 307 6.65 -27.54 -12.25
CA VAL A 307 5.74 -26.91 -13.22
C VAL A 307 4.75 -26.07 -12.46
N LEU A 308 4.68 -24.79 -12.79
CA LEU A 308 3.68 -23.88 -12.25
C LEU A 308 2.52 -23.75 -13.24
N HIS A 309 1.42 -24.44 -12.94
CA HIS A 309 0.16 -24.23 -13.65
C HIS A 309 -0.49 -22.93 -13.18
N LEU A 310 -0.78 -22.04 -14.13
CA LEU A 310 -1.39 -20.76 -13.91
C LEU A 310 -2.72 -20.68 -14.66
N ASN A 311 -3.84 -20.93 -13.97
CA ASN A 311 -5.16 -20.87 -14.59
C ASN A 311 -5.80 -19.50 -14.27
N VAL A 312 -6.09 -18.72 -15.31
CA VAL A 312 -6.70 -17.39 -15.22
C VAL A 312 -8.05 -17.39 -15.92
N TYR A 313 -9.06 -16.98 -15.19
CA TYR A 313 -10.38 -16.67 -15.76
C TYR A 313 -10.66 -15.18 -15.62
N ALA A 314 -11.21 -14.56 -16.68
CA ALA A 314 -11.55 -13.14 -16.72
C ALA A 314 -12.86 -12.87 -17.43
N GLU A 315 -13.56 -11.80 -17.02
CA GLU A 315 -14.63 -11.19 -17.79
C GLU A 315 -14.05 -10.01 -18.57
N LEU A 316 -14.26 -10.01 -19.90
CA LEU A 316 -13.74 -8.99 -20.80
C LEU A 316 -14.81 -7.95 -21.13
N LYS A 317 -14.37 -6.71 -21.14
CA LYS A 317 -15.03 -5.57 -21.71
C LYS A 317 -14.22 -5.07 -22.90
N LEU A 318 -14.88 -4.83 -24.03
CA LEU A 318 -14.27 -4.14 -25.17
C LEU A 318 -14.25 -2.65 -24.88
N LEU A 319 -13.07 -2.03 -25.00
CA LEU A 319 -12.86 -0.61 -24.73
C LEU A 319 -12.78 0.19 -26.03
N ASN A 320 -12.04 -0.35 -27.00
CA ASN A 320 -11.87 0.24 -28.32
C ASN A 320 -11.54 -0.85 -29.34
N THR A 321 -11.84 -0.61 -30.59
CA THR A 321 -11.48 -1.51 -31.69
C THR A 321 -11.22 -0.70 -32.97
N ASP A 322 -10.15 -1.07 -33.67
CA ASP A 322 -9.86 -0.56 -35.01
C ASP A 322 -10.66 -1.32 -36.12
N GLN A 323 -11.59 -2.20 -35.73
CA GLN A 323 -12.44 -2.92 -36.66
C GLN A 323 -13.53 -1.99 -37.18
N ASN A 324 -13.68 -1.95 -38.50
CA ASN A 324 -14.69 -1.12 -39.20
C ASN A 324 -16.00 -1.88 -39.46
N GLU A 325 -16.11 -3.11 -38.97
CA GLU A 325 -17.26 -3.98 -39.16
C GLU A 325 -18.04 -4.17 -37.86
N ALA A 326 -19.33 -4.41 -37.99
CA ALA A 326 -20.18 -4.75 -36.87
C ALA A 326 -19.65 -5.98 -36.10
N LEU A 327 -19.70 -5.96 -34.79
CA LEU A 327 -19.26 -7.08 -33.95
C LEU A 327 -20.22 -8.26 -34.12
N SER A 328 -19.75 -9.34 -34.76
CA SER A 328 -20.45 -10.63 -34.87
C SER A 328 -20.04 -11.58 -33.74
N MET A 329 -20.79 -12.68 -33.59
CA MET A 329 -20.41 -13.75 -32.65
C MET A 329 -19.03 -14.34 -33.01
N ASP A 330 -18.72 -14.50 -34.29
CA ASP A 330 -17.43 -14.98 -34.78
C ASP A 330 -16.30 -13.99 -34.41
N SER A 331 -16.54 -12.69 -34.53
CA SER A 331 -15.58 -11.65 -34.13
C SER A 331 -15.29 -11.72 -32.63
N LEU A 332 -16.32 -11.95 -31.81
CA LEU A 332 -16.16 -12.08 -30.35
C LEU A 332 -15.38 -13.35 -29.99
N ASP A 333 -15.58 -14.46 -30.70
CA ASP A 333 -14.82 -15.69 -30.46
C ASP A 333 -13.35 -15.52 -30.86
N GLN A 334 -13.06 -14.82 -31.97
CA GLN A 334 -11.71 -14.47 -32.36
C GLN A 334 -11.03 -13.56 -31.32
N ILE A 335 -11.74 -12.56 -30.75
CA ILE A 335 -11.24 -11.70 -29.69
C ILE A 335 -10.90 -12.52 -28.45
N LYS A 336 -11.78 -13.43 -28.01
CA LYS A 336 -11.53 -14.32 -26.86
C LYS A 336 -10.30 -15.19 -27.09
N GLN A 337 -10.19 -15.81 -28.26
CA GLN A 337 -9.06 -16.66 -28.59
C GLN A 337 -7.75 -15.87 -28.64
N ALA A 338 -7.76 -14.69 -29.29
CA ALA A 338 -6.60 -13.82 -29.35
C ALA A 338 -6.15 -13.37 -27.95
N PHE A 339 -7.09 -12.97 -27.08
CA PHE A 339 -6.78 -12.62 -25.70
C PHE A 339 -6.14 -13.79 -24.95
N ASN A 340 -6.76 -14.98 -25.02
CA ASN A 340 -6.26 -16.15 -24.31
C ASN A 340 -4.82 -16.51 -24.71
N VAL A 341 -4.54 -16.52 -26.03
CA VAL A 341 -3.22 -16.86 -26.56
C VAL A 341 -2.21 -15.76 -26.22
N GLN A 342 -2.51 -14.51 -26.57
CA GLN A 342 -1.54 -13.42 -26.41
C GLN A 342 -1.20 -13.14 -24.95
N VAL A 343 -2.16 -13.27 -24.01
CA VAL A 343 -1.87 -13.10 -22.57
C VAL A 343 -1.08 -14.30 -22.02
N ALA A 344 -1.35 -15.52 -22.52
CA ALA A 344 -0.54 -16.69 -22.16
C ALA A 344 0.91 -16.52 -22.61
N ASP A 345 1.13 -16.10 -23.85
CA ASP A 345 2.46 -15.87 -24.41
C ASP A 345 3.20 -14.77 -23.61
N LYS A 346 2.54 -13.63 -23.34
CA LYS A 346 3.10 -12.58 -22.49
C LYS A 346 3.47 -13.07 -21.08
N ALA A 347 2.68 -13.98 -20.50
CA ALA A 347 2.99 -14.55 -19.19
C ALA A 347 4.23 -15.44 -19.24
N ILE A 348 4.40 -16.23 -20.31
CA ILE A 348 5.59 -17.05 -20.54
C ILE A 348 6.81 -16.14 -20.73
N ASP A 349 6.71 -15.14 -21.61
CA ASP A 349 7.80 -14.20 -21.91
C ASP A 349 8.23 -13.45 -20.64
N PHE A 350 7.28 -12.98 -19.85
CA PHE A 350 7.56 -12.32 -18.58
C PHE A 350 8.27 -13.27 -17.60
N PHE A 351 7.82 -14.51 -17.48
CA PHE A 351 8.46 -15.50 -16.63
C PHE A 351 9.90 -15.80 -17.06
N GLU A 352 10.13 -16.03 -18.37
CA GLU A 352 11.46 -16.28 -18.92
C GLU A 352 12.38 -15.07 -18.75
N TRP A 353 11.85 -13.86 -18.93
CA TRP A 353 12.57 -12.63 -18.67
C TRP A 353 12.96 -12.54 -17.18
N SER A 354 12.03 -12.79 -16.24
CA SER A 354 12.32 -12.75 -14.81
C SER A 354 13.36 -13.80 -14.41
N ARG A 355 13.26 -15.00 -15.00
CA ARG A 355 14.24 -16.08 -14.83
C ARG A 355 15.63 -15.67 -15.31
N SER A 356 15.73 -15.00 -16.46
CA SER A 356 17.02 -14.50 -16.99
C SER A 356 17.69 -13.47 -16.07
N LYS A 357 16.88 -12.71 -15.30
CA LYS A 357 17.36 -11.77 -14.27
C LYS A 357 17.73 -12.44 -12.95
N GLY A 358 17.40 -13.71 -12.77
CA GLY A 358 17.52 -14.39 -11.49
C GLY A 358 16.49 -13.93 -10.44
N TRP A 359 15.32 -13.47 -10.91
CA TRP A 359 14.25 -12.95 -10.06
C TRP A 359 13.08 -13.92 -9.99
N ASP A 360 12.94 -14.65 -8.87
CA ASP A 360 11.77 -15.50 -8.62
C ASP A 360 10.54 -14.66 -8.25
N LEU A 361 10.06 -13.87 -9.21
CA LEU A 361 8.90 -12.99 -9.01
C LEU A 361 7.61 -13.76 -8.69
N LEU A 362 7.54 -15.03 -9.07
CA LEU A 362 6.37 -15.87 -8.79
C LEU A 362 6.49 -16.67 -7.50
N SER A 363 7.59 -16.47 -6.75
CA SER A 363 7.85 -17.15 -5.47
C SER A 363 7.75 -18.67 -5.59
N ILE A 364 8.36 -19.23 -6.62
CA ILE A 364 8.35 -20.68 -6.88
C ILE A 364 9.18 -21.39 -5.83
N GLU A 365 10.36 -20.86 -5.48
CA GLU A 365 11.25 -21.44 -4.47
C GLU A 365 10.58 -21.52 -3.09
N ASP A 366 9.90 -20.45 -2.67
CA ASP A 366 9.12 -20.43 -1.44
C ASP A 366 7.99 -21.48 -1.45
N GLN A 367 7.30 -21.61 -2.59
CA GLN A 367 6.26 -22.65 -2.75
C GLN A 367 6.85 -24.06 -2.74
N MET A 368 8.02 -24.29 -3.34
CA MET A 368 8.73 -25.57 -3.29
C MET A 368 9.06 -25.93 -1.83
N GLY A 369 9.56 -24.97 -1.05
CA GLY A 369 9.88 -25.18 0.37
C GLY A 369 8.69 -25.59 1.25
N LYS A 370 7.48 -25.20 0.86
CA LYS A 370 6.23 -25.56 1.54
C LYS A 370 5.68 -26.92 1.13
N LYS A 371 6.22 -27.56 0.08
CA LYS A 371 5.78 -28.87 -0.40
C LYS A 371 6.42 -30.01 0.42
N ARG A 372 5.66 -31.07 0.58
CA ARG A 372 6.15 -32.30 1.24
C ARG A 372 6.45 -33.37 0.19
N GLY A 373 7.48 -34.17 0.43
CA GLY A 373 7.89 -35.27 -0.45
C GLY A 373 9.39 -35.29 -0.70
N LYS A 374 9.90 -36.45 -1.11
CA LYS A 374 11.32 -36.66 -1.38
C LYS A 374 11.79 -35.84 -2.57
N GLU A 375 11.01 -35.83 -3.64
CA GLU A 375 11.29 -35.11 -4.88
C GLU A 375 11.50 -33.60 -4.68
N TRP A 376 10.66 -33.01 -3.82
CA TRP A 376 10.77 -31.57 -3.50
C TRP A 376 12.02 -31.23 -2.68
N ARG A 377 12.38 -32.15 -1.73
CA ARG A 377 13.60 -31.97 -0.93
C ARG A 377 14.85 -32.10 -1.79
N GLU A 378 14.86 -33.09 -2.70
CA GLU A 378 15.98 -33.33 -3.64
C GLU A 378 16.12 -32.10 -4.58
N ALA A 379 15.02 -31.59 -5.12
CA ALA A 379 15.04 -30.40 -5.97
C ALA A 379 15.56 -29.16 -5.24
N LEU A 380 15.22 -28.97 -3.96
CA LEU A 380 15.68 -27.83 -3.16
C LEU A 380 17.17 -27.91 -2.75
N ASN A 381 17.79 -29.08 -2.80
CA ASN A 381 19.23 -29.21 -2.58
C ASN A 381 20.06 -28.61 -3.72
N GLU A 382 19.47 -28.40 -4.89
CA GLU A 382 20.09 -27.70 -5.99
C GLU A 382 19.93 -26.17 -5.78
N GLN A 383 21.02 -25.45 -5.94
CA GLN A 383 21.01 -24.00 -5.84
C GLN A 383 20.13 -23.41 -6.95
N GLU A 384 19.22 -22.50 -6.59
CA GLU A 384 18.30 -21.84 -7.51
C GLU A 384 17.39 -22.82 -8.30
N ALA A 385 16.93 -23.90 -7.62
CA ALA A 385 16.10 -24.94 -8.21
C ALA A 385 14.86 -24.43 -8.97
N TRP A 386 14.32 -23.27 -8.55
CA TRP A 386 13.20 -22.60 -9.21
C TRP A 386 13.50 -22.19 -10.66
N LYS A 387 14.78 -22.01 -11.04
CA LYS A 387 15.16 -21.68 -12.43
C LYS A 387 14.86 -22.80 -13.41
N ARG A 388 14.71 -24.03 -12.94
CA ARG A 388 14.29 -25.18 -13.75
C ARG A 388 12.79 -25.25 -13.95
N ALA A 389 12.02 -24.44 -13.23
CA ALA A 389 10.58 -24.48 -13.31
C ALA A 389 10.10 -24.12 -14.72
N LYS A 390 8.96 -24.71 -15.11
CA LYS A 390 8.20 -24.33 -16.31
C LYS A 390 6.94 -23.61 -15.88
N LEU A 391 6.55 -22.58 -16.62
CA LEU A 391 5.24 -21.95 -16.48
C LEU A 391 4.30 -22.53 -17.53
N GLU A 392 3.12 -22.97 -17.11
CA GLU A 392 2.03 -23.40 -17.98
C GLU A 392 0.79 -22.55 -17.72
N PRO A 393 0.64 -21.44 -18.46
CA PRO A 393 -0.53 -20.58 -18.33
C PRO A 393 -1.70 -21.13 -19.15
N GLU A 394 -2.87 -21.16 -18.53
CA GLU A 394 -4.14 -21.40 -19.20
C GLU A 394 -5.05 -20.21 -18.93
N ILE A 395 -5.30 -19.43 -19.97
CA ILE A 395 -6.13 -18.23 -19.91
C ILE A 395 -7.48 -18.54 -20.54
N ARG A 396 -8.55 -18.22 -19.82
CA ARG A 396 -9.94 -18.35 -20.30
C ARG A 396 -10.68 -17.08 -20.00
N CYS A 397 -11.44 -16.60 -20.98
CA CYS A 397 -12.23 -15.39 -20.79
C CYS A 397 -13.64 -15.52 -21.38
N LYS A 398 -14.52 -14.62 -20.91
CA LYS A 398 -15.86 -14.42 -21.43
C LYS A 398 -16.04 -12.92 -21.71
N VAL A 399 -16.47 -12.58 -22.92
CA VAL A 399 -16.88 -11.20 -23.23
C VAL A 399 -18.24 -10.94 -22.58
N THR A 400 -18.32 -9.90 -21.74
CA THR A 400 -19.53 -9.55 -21.00
C THR A 400 -20.04 -8.15 -21.32
N ASP A 401 -19.21 -7.31 -21.93
CA ASP A 401 -19.54 -5.93 -22.30
C ASP A 401 -18.83 -5.57 -23.60
N MET A 402 -19.59 -5.15 -24.58
CA MET A 402 -19.11 -4.75 -25.91
C MET A 402 -19.12 -3.21 -26.10
N GLY A 403 -19.45 -2.47 -25.07
CA GLY A 403 -19.70 -1.03 -25.15
C GLY A 403 -21.11 -0.71 -25.68
N ALA A 404 -21.38 0.58 -25.83
CA ALA A 404 -22.68 1.07 -26.27
C ALA A 404 -22.87 1.07 -27.79
N ILE A 405 -21.76 0.92 -28.56
CA ILE A 405 -21.77 0.99 -30.03
C ILE A 405 -21.42 -0.40 -30.58
N ILE A 406 -22.41 -1.05 -31.17
CA ILE A 406 -22.24 -2.36 -31.83
C ILE A 406 -21.75 -2.18 -33.27
N ASP A 407 -22.23 -1.14 -33.96
CA ASP A 407 -21.80 -0.75 -35.30
C ASP A 407 -20.82 0.44 -35.17
N PRO A 408 -19.60 0.29 -35.64
CA PRO A 408 -18.65 1.41 -35.66
C PRO A 408 -19.14 2.50 -36.60
N TYR A 409 -18.91 3.76 -36.21
CA TYR A 409 -19.13 4.89 -37.13
C TYR A 409 -18.21 4.73 -38.36
N LYS A 410 -18.81 4.59 -39.52
CA LYS A 410 -18.11 4.63 -40.80
C LYS A 410 -17.86 6.10 -41.12
N GLY A 411 -16.73 6.62 -40.68
CA GLY A 411 -16.28 7.94 -41.15
C GLY A 411 -16.19 7.92 -42.68
N ASP A 412 -16.55 9.01 -43.32
CA ASP A 412 -16.27 9.23 -44.71
C ASP A 412 -14.73 9.18 -44.85
N ASN A 413 -14.21 8.07 -45.30
CA ASN A 413 -12.83 8.02 -45.76
C ASN A 413 -12.73 8.92 -46.97
N PRO A 414 -11.85 9.94 -46.99
CA PRO A 414 -11.59 10.72 -48.15
C PRO A 414 -10.98 9.90 -49.32
#